data_a5fdc40d6c853dc86186e35323e8b77e
#
_entry.id   a5fdc40d6c853dc86186e35323e8b77e
#
_cell.length_a   1.000
_cell.length_b   1.000
_cell.length_c   1.000
_cell.angle_alpha   90.00
_cell.angle_beta   90.00
_cell.angle_gamma   90.00
#
_symmetry.space_group_name_H-M   'P 1'
#
loop_
_entity.id
_entity.type
_entity.pdbx_description
1 polymer ?
#
loop_
_entity_poly.entity_id
_entity_poly.type
_entity_poly.pdbx_seq_one_letter_code
_entity_poly.pdbx_strand_id
1 'polypeptide(L)'
;GPITAKNVVADLLALFGVEVGLCMLAEDPIYNRGKVCTGRLKDVLTKIVCTDCKSRLLLRTGQIVIAPPEVGITTGYLLTPQTGLLKSSSKSESQTVNTAAKPAKKTRAQQAEADGNEKRECLLNYHIGVGDIVLIQDSTASGSYMVKKITHKGDGSGDWKTIMEVVPS
;
A
#
# COMPACT_ATOMS: atom_id res chain seq x y z
N GLY A 1 -29.96 -10.88 15.06
CA GLY A 1 -29.87 -11.94 14.07
C GLY A 1 -28.49 -12.01 13.44
N PRO A 2 -28.22 -12.97 12.57
CA PRO A 2 -26.94 -13.06 11.87
C PRO A 2 -26.75 -11.84 10.95
N ILE A 3 -25.52 -11.34 10.89
CA ILE A 3 -25.13 -10.21 10.04
C ILE A 3 -23.80 -10.50 9.36
N THR A 4 -23.63 -10.09 8.11
CA THR A 4 -22.36 -10.25 7.38
C THR A 4 -21.39 -9.12 7.76
N ALA A 5 -20.09 -9.38 7.63
CA ALA A 5 -19.07 -8.35 7.85
C ALA A 5 -19.24 -7.18 6.89
N LYS A 6 -19.65 -7.45 5.65
CA LYS A 6 -19.95 -6.43 4.64
C LYS A 6 -20.99 -5.42 5.12
N ASN A 7 -22.09 -5.90 5.73
CA ASN A 7 -23.15 -5.02 6.25
C ASN A 7 -22.63 -4.21 7.44
N VAL A 8 -21.88 -4.83 8.36
CA VAL A 8 -21.26 -4.11 9.49
C VAL A 8 -20.30 -3.02 9.00
N VAL A 9 -19.48 -3.32 7.99
CA VAL A 9 -18.57 -2.34 7.39
C VAL A 9 -19.34 -1.20 6.74
N ALA A 10 -20.43 -1.50 6.01
CA ALA A 10 -21.26 -0.47 5.40
C ALA A 10 -21.87 0.48 6.44
N ASP A 11 -22.42 -0.07 7.54
CA ASP A 11 -22.99 0.73 8.64
C ASP A 11 -21.89 1.60 9.31
N LEU A 12 -20.71 1.06 9.54
CA LEU A 12 -19.59 1.80 10.11
C LEU A 12 -19.10 2.91 9.17
N LEU A 13 -19.01 2.66 7.87
CA LEU A 13 -18.61 3.66 6.88
C LEU A 13 -19.62 4.81 6.79
N ALA A 14 -20.91 4.51 6.89
CA ALA A 14 -21.96 5.54 6.95
C ALA A 14 -21.78 6.49 8.15
N LEU A 15 -21.28 5.99 9.29
CA LEU A 15 -20.99 6.80 10.47
C LEU A 15 -19.74 7.69 10.32
N PHE A 16 -18.82 7.34 9.41
CA PHE A 16 -17.62 8.14 9.19
C PHE A 16 -17.89 9.47 8.48
N GLY A 17 -18.96 9.54 7.68
CA GLY A 17 -19.24 10.71 6.86
C GLY A 17 -18.17 11.02 5.82
N VAL A 18 -17.36 10.02 5.45
CA VAL A 18 -16.28 10.13 4.46
C VAL A 18 -16.69 9.36 3.21
N GLU A 19 -16.34 9.91 2.06
CA GLU A 19 -16.66 9.28 0.78
C GLU A 19 -15.94 7.93 0.64
N VAL A 20 -16.65 6.94 0.10
CA VAL A 20 -16.13 5.59 -0.15
C VAL A 20 -15.83 5.46 -1.64
N GLY A 21 -14.54 5.36 -1.98
CA GLY A 21 -14.11 5.22 -3.38
C GLY A 21 -14.26 3.78 -3.89
N LEU A 22 -13.78 2.80 -3.12
CA LEU A 22 -13.87 1.38 -3.45
C LEU A 22 -14.10 0.58 -2.18
N CYS A 23 -15.01 -0.39 -2.21
CA CYS A 23 -15.24 -1.31 -1.10
C CYS A 23 -15.36 -2.75 -1.63
N MET A 24 -14.23 -3.45 -1.60
CA MET A 24 -14.12 -4.88 -1.93
C MET A 24 -13.52 -5.61 -0.74
N LEU A 25 -14.22 -6.60 -0.21
CA LEU A 25 -13.73 -7.45 0.86
C LEU A 25 -13.15 -8.74 0.30
N ALA A 26 -12.00 -9.19 0.82
CA ALA A 26 -11.41 -10.49 0.46
C ALA A 26 -12.23 -11.64 1.04
N GLU A 27 -12.72 -11.48 2.27
CA GLU A 27 -13.62 -12.42 2.94
C GLU A 27 -14.82 -11.68 3.53
N ASP A 28 -15.99 -12.33 3.56
CA ASP A 28 -17.22 -11.78 4.17
C ASP A 28 -17.77 -12.74 5.25
N PRO A 29 -17.13 -12.81 6.44
CA PRO A 29 -17.59 -13.69 7.50
C PRO A 29 -18.97 -13.29 8.03
N ILE A 30 -19.74 -14.29 8.47
CA ILE A 30 -21.06 -14.12 9.06
C ILE A 30 -20.94 -14.16 10.60
N TYR A 31 -21.44 -13.12 11.25
CA TYR A 31 -21.55 -13.04 12.71
C TYR A 31 -22.94 -13.55 13.15
N ASN A 32 -23.03 -14.81 13.55
CA ASN A 32 -24.29 -15.48 13.87
C ASN A 32 -25.10 -14.83 15.01
N ARG A 33 -24.42 -14.17 15.94
CA ARG A 33 -25.03 -13.49 17.11
C ARG A 33 -25.01 -11.96 16.98
N GLY A 34 -24.74 -11.45 15.76
CA GLY A 34 -24.45 -10.04 15.56
C GLY A 34 -23.01 -9.68 15.94
N LYS A 35 -22.63 -8.42 15.77
CA LYS A 35 -21.30 -7.90 16.11
C LYS A 35 -21.44 -6.70 17.04
N VAL A 36 -20.94 -6.81 18.25
CA VAL A 36 -20.83 -5.67 19.15
C VAL A 36 -19.56 -4.91 18.80
N CYS A 37 -19.73 -3.63 18.47
CA CYS A 37 -18.64 -2.73 18.11
C CYS A 37 -18.46 -1.71 19.26
N THR A 38 -17.32 -1.76 19.94
CA THR A 38 -17.00 -0.86 21.05
C THR A 38 -15.62 -0.23 20.83
N GLY A 39 -15.48 1.03 21.20
CA GLY A 39 -14.23 1.78 21.07
C GLY A 39 -14.28 2.83 19.96
N ARG A 40 -13.11 3.25 19.50
CA ARG A 40 -13.00 4.26 18.43
C ARG A 40 -13.42 3.66 17.10
N LEU A 41 -14.24 4.36 16.35
CA LEU A 41 -14.78 3.91 15.07
C LEU A 41 -13.66 3.45 14.09
N LYS A 42 -12.56 4.21 13.99
CA LYS A 42 -11.39 3.85 13.19
C LYS A 42 -10.82 2.48 13.58
N ASP A 43 -10.66 2.23 14.87
CA ASP A 43 -10.01 1.00 15.36
C ASP A 43 -10.91 -0.22 15.10
N VAL A 44 -12.22 -0.03 15.31
CA VAL A 44 -13.24 -1.06 15.03
C VAL A 44 -13.26 -1.39 13.53
N LEU A 45 -13.32 -0.38 12.67
CA LEU A 45 -13.32 -0.57 11.22
C LEU A 45 -12.03 -1.26 10.75
N THR A 46 -10.86 -0.80 11.23
CA THR A 46 -9.58 -1.41 10.91
C THR A 46 -9.54 -2.89 11.32
N LYS A 47 -10.03 -3.21 12.53
CA LYS A 47 -10.06 -4.58 13.01
C LYS A 47 -10.94 -5.47 12.13
N ILE A 48 -12.16 -5.03 11.80
CA ILE A 48 -13.08 -5.82 10.97
C ILE A 48 -12.50 -5.99 9.56
N VAL A 49 -12.06 -4.90 8.92
CA VAL A 49 -11.55 -4.93 7.54
C VAL A 49 -10.24 -5.72 7.45
N CYS A 50 -9.28 -5.44 8.33
CA CYS A 50 -7.94 -6.04 8.20
C CYS A 50 -7.84 -7.44 8.83
N THR A 51 -8.56 -7.70 9.93
CA THR A 51 -8.46 -8.97 10.64
C THR A 51 -9.55 -9.95 10.22
N ASP A 52 -10.82 -9.53 10.26
CA ASP A 52 -11.94 -10.43 10.00
C ASP A 52 -12.13 -10.66 8.48
N CYS A 53 -11.99 -9.59 7.67
CA CYS A 53 -12.17 -9.64 6.21
C CYS A 53 -10.87 -9.78 5.41
N LYS A 54 -9.71 -9.81 6.06
CA LYS A 54 -8.37 -9.94 5.42
C LYS A 54 -8.10 -8.94 4.29
N SER A 55 -8.68 -7.77 4.40
CA SER A 55 -8.60 -6.71 3.40
C SER A 55 -7.71 -5.57 3.86
N ARG A 56 -7.31 -4.71 2.94
CA ARG A 56 -6.58 -3.46 3.23
C ARG A 56 -7.56 -2.31 3.38
N LEU A 57 -7.30 -1.44 4.35
CA LEU A 57 -8.00 -0.18 4.54
C LEU A 57 -7.03 0.97 4.20
N LEU A 58 -7.34 1.74 3.20
CA LEU A 58 -6.53 2.86 2.72
C LEU A 58 -7.36 4.14 2.73
N LEU A 59 -6.72 5.27 3.03
CA LEU A 59 -7.30 6.59 2.84
C LEU A 59 -6.55 7.26 1.69
N ARG A 60 -7.29 7.62 0.63
CA ARG A 60 -6.72 8.21 -0.59
C ARG A 60 -7.54 9.42 -1.02
N THR A 61 -6.87 10.55 -1.20
CA THR A 61 -7.53 11.79 -1.70
C THR A 61 -8.84 12.12 -0.99
N GLY A 62 -8.90 11.85 0.33
CA GLY A 62 -10.12 12.08 1.12
C GLY A 62 -11.16 10.95 1.07
N GLN A 63 -10.93 9.89 0.30
CA GLN A 63 -11.83 8.74 0.18
C GLN A 63 -11.29 7.52 0.92
N ILE A 64 -12.18 6.70 1.47
CA ILE A 64 -11.85 5.40 2.01
C ILE A 64 -11.85 4.37 0.89
N VAL A 65 -10.76 3.60 0.80
CA VAL A 65 -10.62 2.48 -0.13
C VAL A 65 -10.37 1.21 0.65
N ILE A 66 -11.21 0.21 0.41
CA ILE A 66 -11.09 -1.14 0.96
C ILE A 66 -10.91 -2.11 -0.20
N ALA A 67 -9.83 -2.87 -0.18
CA ALA A 67 -9.55 -3.86 -1.22
C ALA A 67 -8.76 -5.05 -0.67
N PRO A 68 -8.85 -6.23 -1.31
CA PRO A 68 -7.96 -7.35 -1.01
C PRO A 68 -6.49 -6.94 -1.15
N PRO A 69 -5.55 -7.55 -0.39
CA PRO A 69 -4.14 -7.15 -0.42
C PRO A 69 -3.47 -7.35 -1.78
N GLU A 70 -4.03 -8.20 -2.63
CA GLU A 70 -3.49 -8.54 -3.95
C GLU A 70 -4.12 -7.73 -5.08
N VAL A 71 -5.23 -7.06 -4.80
CA VAL A 71 -5.94 -6.24 -5.80
C VAL A 71 -5.37 -4.83 -5.78
N GLY A 72 -4.70 -4.44 -6.86
CA GLY A 72 -4.20 -3.09 -7.06
C GLY A 72 -5.24 -2.18 -7.71
N ILE A 73 -5.08 -0.89 -7.51
CA ILE A 73 -5.92 0.14 -8.14
C ILE A 73 -5.19 0.64 -9.39
N THR A 74 -5.78 0.38 -10.55
CA THR A 74 -5.21 0.85 -11.82
C THR A 74 -5.37 2.36 -11.92
N THR A 75 -4.26 3.09 -11.95
CA THR A 75 -4.23 4.56 -12.00
C THR A 75 -3.87 5.11 -13.37
N GLY A 76 -3.38 4.27 -14.28
CA GLY A 76 -2.95 4.68 -15.62
C GLY A 76 -1.62 5.44 -15.66
N TYR A 77 -0.87 5.52 -14.55
CA TYR A 77 0.45 6.15 -14.56
C TYR A 77 1.47 5.29 -15.29
N LEU A 78 2.12 5.90 -16.28
CA LEU A 78 3.26 5.33 -16.99
C LEU A 78 4.54 6.05 -16.57
N LEU A 79 5.46 5.32 -15.96
CA LEU A 79 6.77 5.80 -15.49
C LEU A 79 7.85 5.36 -16.47
N THR A 80 8.38 6.31 -17.21
CA THR A 80 9.52 6.16 -18.12
C THR A 80 10.59 7.20 -17.78
N PRO A 81 11.83 7.09 -18.27
CA PRO A 81 12.81 8.14 -18.13
C PRO A 81 12.32 9.50 -18.63
N GLN A 82 11.46 9.51 -19.65
CA GLN A 82 10.87 10.74 -20.22
C GLN A 82 9.74 11.31 -19.36
N THR A 83 9.00 10.47 -18.64
CA THR A 83 7.90 10.88 -17.74
C THR A 83 8.32 11.07 -16.30
N GLY A 84 9.64 11.00 -16.03
CA GLY A 84 10.20 11.33 -14.73
C GLY A 84 10.65 10.15 -13.87
N LEU A 85 10.83 8.95 -14.43
CA LEU A 85 11.53 7.87 -13.73
C LEU A 85 13.01 8.22 -13.59
N LEU A 86 13.51 8.32 -12.36
CA LEU A 86 14.88 8.75 -12.07
C LEU A 86 15.83 7.58 -11.90
N LYS A 87 15.40 6.55 -11.16
CA LYS A 87 16.21 5.36 -10.87
C LYS A 87 15.35 4.11 -10.80
N SER A 88 15.89 3.06 -11.43
CA SER A 88 15.41 1.70 -11.36
C SER A 88 16.51 0.87 -10.69
N SER A 89 16.41 0.57 -9.42
CA SER A 89 17.31 -0.38 -8.78
C SER A 89 16.65 -1.75 -8.71
N SER A 90 17.05 -2.63 -9.63
CA SER A 90 16.85 -4.06 -9.44
C SER A 90 17.80 -4.50 -8.32
N LYS A 91 17.24 -5.03 -7.21
CA LYS A 91 17.94 -5.61 -6.05
C LYS A 91 19.16 -4.80 -5.59
N SER A 92 19.08 -4.22 -4.39
CA SER A 92 20.26 -3.56 -3.81
C SER A 92 21.41 -4.55 -3.74
N GLU A 93 22.52 -4.24 -4.40
CA GLU A 93 23.79 -4.87 -4.12
C GLU A 93 24.16 -4.51 -2.68
N SER A 94 23.94 -5.43 -1.78
CA SER A 94 24.48 -5.34 -0.43
C SER A 94 25.99 -5.45 -0.52
N GLN A 95 26.69 -4.34 -0.38
CA GLN A 95 28.11 -4.36 -0.03
C GLN A 95 28.23 -5.08 1.31
N THR A 96 28.70 -6.33 1.26
CA THR A 96 29.11 -7.10 2.42
C THR A 96 30.36 -6.46 3.01
N VAL A 97 30.19 -5.60 4.00
CA VAL A 97 31.25 -5.30 4.95
C VAL A 97 31.14 -6.35 6.05
N ASN A 98 32.02 -7.34 6.02
CA ASN A 98 32.21 -8.31 7.08
C ASN A 98 32.70 -7.57 8.33
N THR A 99 31.83 -7.41 9.30
CA THR A 99 32.21 -7.15 10.69
C THR A 99 31.31 -7.97 11.59
N ALA A 100 31.92 -8.91 12.32
CA ALA A 100 31.27 -9.75 13.30
C ALA A 100 30.66 -8.90 14.43
N ALA A 101 29.33 -8.84 14.52
CA ALA A 101 28.62 -8.33 15.66
C ALA A 101 27.18 -8.90 15.70
N LYS A 102 26.76 -9.32 16.88
CA LYS A 102 25.47 -9.78 17.40
C LYS A 102 24.24 -9.60 16.49
N PRO A 103 23.22 -10.51 16.56
CA PRO A 103 22.01 -10.41 15.75
C PRO A 103 21.23 -9.16 16.14
N ALA A 104 21.46 -8.07 15.44
CA ALA A 104 20.67 -6.88 15.52
C ALA A 104 19.30 -7.15 14.87
N LYS A 105 18.21 -6.65 15.48
CA LYS A 105 16.87 -6.62 14.86
C LYS A 105 17.00 -6.10 13.43
N LYS A 106 16.59 -6.91 12.44
CA LYS A 106 16.56 -6.52 11.05
C LYS A 106 15.88 -5.16 10.92
N THR A 107 16.55 -4.21 10.32
CA THR A 107 15.96 -2.90 10.05
C THR A 107 14.82 -3.06 9.04
N ARG A 108 13.85 -2.14 9.07
CA ARG A 108 12.67 -2.17 8.19
C ARG A 108 13.03 -2.21 6.69
N ALA A 109 14.22 -1.70 6.32
CA ALA A 109 14.78 -1.81 4.97
C ALA A 109 15.20 -3.24 4.62
N GLN A 110 15.81 -3.96 5.56
CA GLN A 110 16.21 -5.37 5.38
C GLN A 110 15.03 -6.34 5.32
N GLN A 111 13.88 -5.98 5.91
CA GLN A 111 12.64 -6.74 5.74
C GLN A 111 12.04 -6.54 4.35
N ALA A 112 12.08 -5.33 3.79
CA ALA A 112 11.59 -5.05 2.43
C ALA A 112 12.39 -5.81 1.35
N GLU A 113 13.71 -5.97 1.54
CA GLU A 113 14.56 -6.77 0.67
C GLU A 113 14.26 -8.27 0.75
N ALA A 114 13.87 -8.76 1.93
CA ALA A 114 13.46 -10.16 2.12
C ALA A 114 12.13 -10.47 1.42
N ASP A 115 11.27 -9.46 1.22
CA ASP A 115 9.94 -9.59 0.60
C ASP A 115 9.99 -9.49 -0.95
N GLY A 116 11.17 -9.37 -1.56
CA GLY A 116 11.33 -9.29 -3.02
C GLY A 116 10.85 -7.96 -3.62
N ASN A 117 10.70 -6.92 -2.81
CA ASN A 117 10.27 -5.60 -3.26
C ASN A 117 11.40 -4.89 -4.03
N GLU A 118 11.05 -4.35 -5.18
CA GLU A 118 11.95 -3.51 -5.98
C GLU A 118 11.77 -2.04 -5.62
N LYS A 119 12.88 -1.30 -5.61
CA LYS A 119 12.84 0.14 -5.32
C LYS A 119 12.90 0.94 -6.60
N ARG A 120 12.01 1.91 -6.73
CA ARG A 120 11.92 2.86 -7.86
C ARG A 120 11.89 4.29 -7.33
N GLU A 121 12.56 5.19 -8.03
CA GLU A 121 12.53 6.62 -7.73
C GLU A 121 12.03 7.39 -8.97
N CYS A 122 11.10 8.29 -8.78
CA CYS A 122 10.60 9.19 -9.82
C CYS A 122 10.49 10.63 -9.31
N LEU A 123 10.30 11.57 -10.24
CA LEU A 123 9.96 12.95 -9.89
C LEU A 123 8.75 12.95 -8.95
N LEU A 124 8.63 13.97 -8.11
CA LEU A 124 7.55 14.06 -7.13
C LEU A 124 6.19 13.92 -7.82
N ASN A 125 5.48 12.87 -7.49
CA ASN A 125 4.10 12.64 -7.90
C ASN A 125 3.28 12.21 -6.69
N TYR A 126 2.57 13.17 -6.09
CA TYR A 126 1.76 12.93 -4.88
C TYR A 126 0.45 12.19 -5.15
N HIS A 127 0.06 12.03 -6.41
CA HIS A 127 -1.14 11.28 -6.77
C HIS A 127 -0.95 9.76 -6.71
N ILE A 128 0.31 9.29 -6.80
CA ILE A 128 0.60 7.87 -6.64
C ILE A 128 0.52 7.52 -5.16
N GLY A 129 -0.19 6.46 -4.83
CA GLY A 129 -0.38 5.97 -3.47
C GLY A 129 -0.08 4.49 -3.29
N VAL A 130 -0.11 4.04 -2.05
CA VAL A 130 0.01 2.61 -1.73
C VAL A 130 -1.18 1.85 -2.30
N GLY A 131 -0.91 0.71 -2.94
CA GLY A 131 -1.92 -0.10 -3.60
C GLY A 131 -2.19 0.26 -5.05
N ASP A 132 -1.54 1.30 -5.59
CA ASP A 132 -1.64 1.63 -7.01
C ASP A 132 -0.89 0.64 -7.88
N ILE A 133 -1.45 0.40 -9.06
CA ILE A 133 -0.75 -0.24 -10.17
C ILE A 133 -0.20 0.86 -11.06
N VAL A 134 1.12 0.87 -11.21
CA VAL A 134 1.85 1.74 -12.12
C VAL A 134 2.52 0.92 -13.21
N LEU A 135 2.50 1.43 -14.43
CA LEU A 135 3.27 0.86 -15.53
C LEU A 135 4.67 1.46 -15.48
N ILE A 136 5.69 0.61 -15.45
CA ILE A 136 7.09 1.03 -15.50
C ILE A 136 7.67 0.52 -16.81
N GLN A 137 8.35 1.40 -17.52
CA GLN A 137 9.01 1.06 -18.78
C GLN A 137 10.36 1.78 -18.84
N ASP A 138 11.42 1.01 -18.64
CA ASP A 138 12.80 1.47 -18.82
C ASP A 138 13.65 0.39 -19.49
N SER A 139 14.97 0.62 -19.60
CA SER A 139 15.92 -0.33 -20.19
C SER A 139 16.10 -1.62 -19.39
N THR A 140 15.72 -1.63 -18.11
CA THR A 140 15.95 -2.74 -17.16
C THR A 140 14.67 -3.43 -16.74
N ALA A 141 13.53 -2.76 -16.82
CA ALA A 141 12.24 -3.29 -16.40
C ALA A 141 11.10 -2.75 -17.26
N SER A 142 10.20 -3.63 -17.65
CA SER A 142 8.97 -3.26 -18.33
C SER A 142 7.83 -4.12 -17.81
N GLY A 143 6.77 -3.49 -17.31
CA GLY A 143 5.63 -4.19 -16.77
C GLY A 143 4.77 -3.39 -15.82
N SER A 144 3.75 -4.06 -15.29
CA SER A 144 2.85 -3.52 -14.28
C SER A 144 3.39 -3.86 -12.90
N TYR A 145 3.40 -2.88 -12.03
CA TYR A 145 3.91 -3.01 -10.66
C TYR A 145 2.90 -2.42 -9.66
N MET A 146 2.69 -3.13 -8.56
CA MET A 146 1.88 -2.65 -7.44
C MET A 146 2.75 -1.95 -6.41
N VAL A 147 2.39 -0.75 -6.02
CA VAL A 147 3.07 0.03 -4.97
C VAL A 147 2.73 -0.52 -3.59
N LYS A 148 3.73 -1.05 -2.89
CA LYS A 148 3.59 -1.56 -1.51
C LYS A 148 3.90 -0.51 -0.47
N LYS A 149 4.84 0.38 -0.78
CA LYS A 149 5.21 1.48 0.11
C LYS A 149 5.63 2.69 -0.72
N ILE A 150 5.36 3.88 -0.20
CA ILE A 150 5.69 5.13 -0.87
C ILE A 150 6.27 6.13 0.14
N THR A 151 7.19 6.92 -0.33
CA THR A 151 7.77 8.05 0.41
C THR A 151 7.94 9.23 -0.54
N HIS A 152 7.27 10.32 -0.24
CA HIS A 152 7.47 11.59 -0.95
C HIS A 152 8.53 12.39 -0.19
N LYS A 153 9.53 12.87 -0.91
CA LYS A 153 10.56 13.77 -0.40
C LYS A 153 10.47 15.11 -1.13
N GLY A 154 10.64 16.18 -0.37
CA GLY A 154 10.75 17.52 -0.91
C GLY A 154 11.47 18.37 0.11
N ASP A 155 12.52 19.06 -0.30
CA ASP A 155 13.28 19.97 0.55
C ASP A 155 13.54 21.31 -0.14
N GLY A 156 14.06 22.27 0.58
CA GLY A 156 14.39 23.58 0.06
C GLY A 156 15.56 23.61 -0.91
N SER A 157 16.31 22.50 -1.05
CA SER A 157 17.42 22.35 -2.00
C SER A 157 16.99 21.85 -3.37
N GLY A 158 15.70 21.47 -3.53
CA GLY A 158 15.12 21.09 -4.81
C GLY A 158 15.11 19.60 -5.11
N ASP A 159 15.43 18.75 -4.13
CA ASP A 159 15.37 17.27 -4.29
C ASP A 159 13.92 16.77 -4.11
N TRP A 160 13.07 17.05 -5.09
CA TRP A 160 11.65 16.68 -5.08
C TRP A 160 11.46 15.34 -5.78
N LYS A 161 11.21 14.28 -4.99
CA LYS A 161 11.07 12.93 -5.54
C LYS A 161 10.08 12.05 -4.77
N THR A 162 9.57 11.08 -5.49
CA THR A 162 8.78 9.97 -4.94
C THR A 162 9.60 8.71 -5.01
N ILE A 163 9.73 8.02 -3.88
CA ILE A 163 10.42 6.75 -3.72
C ILE A 163 9.36 5.69 -3.45
N MET A 164 9.33 4.64 -4.25
CA MET A 164 8.36 3.55 -4.16
C MET A 164 9.04 2.22 -3.97
N GLU A 165 8.48 1.37 -3.12
CA GLU A 165 8.76 -0.06 -3.08
C GLU A 165 7.62 -0.74 -3.84
N VAL A 166 7.94 -1.48 -4.89
CA VAL A 166 6.99 -2.07 -5.82
C VAL A 166 7.19 -3.56 -5.97
N VAL A 167 6.13 -4.28 -6.27
CA VAL A 167 6.18 -5.70 -6.65
C VAL A 167 5.53 -5.88 -8.01
N PRO A 168 5.96 -6.84 -8.83
CA PRO A 168 5.28 -7.18 -10.05
C PRO A 168 3.81 -7.51 -9.78
N SER A 169 2.93 -7.03 -10.65
CA SER A 169 1.47 -7.18 -10.52
C SER A 169 0.93 -8.22 -11.50
#